data_ff3decaad1ffcfa44c2c0e4c7fe513bb
#
_entry.id   ff3decaad1ffcfa44c2c0e4c7fe513bb
#
_cell.length_a   1.000
_cell.length_b   1.000
_cell.length_c   1.000
_cell.angle_alpha   90.00
_cell.angle_beta   90.00
_cell.angle_gamma   90.00
#
_symmetry.space_group_name_H-M   'P 1'
#
loop_
_entity.id
_entity.type
_entity.pdbx_description
1 polymer ?
#
loop_
_entity_poly.entity_id
_entity_poly.type
_entity_poly.pdbx_seq_one_letter_code
_entity_poly.pdbx_strand_id
1 'polypeptide(L)'
;MALTPFSSGDRFVLVTEVGTRDGFQSEQQFVPTEVKARLINRLIDAGVRSVEATSFVSPRAVPQMADASQVMELIERRPGLRLTALVPNARGAERAAAAKVDMMASFVSASETHCQANLNKSIDAALSDFAEFAPIAQKHGIALRGAVATAFGCPFEGEVTLDNVLKIVGTYLQHGAKHITLGDTTGMATPPVVTRTVEAIRARYPEAVIALHFHNTRGIGLANVMNGLSLGVREFESSFAGLGGCPFAPGATGNICTEDLVYLLHECGYDTGIDLDKLAEVAREVQAVIGRELPGQYMKAGPRLQLSSLDSIRRAVG
;
A
#
# COMPACT_ATOMS: atom_id res chain seq x y z
N MET A 1 17.93 10.38 -8.63
CA MET A 1 17.30 11.67 -8.34
C MET A 1 16.68 11.57 -6.95
N ALA A 2 16.94 12.51 -6.03
CA ALA A 2 16.28 12.44 -4.73
C ALA A 2 14.79 12.74 -4.92
N LEU A 3 13.92 11.89 -4.35
CA LEU A 3 12.49 12.17 -4.33
C LEU A 3 12.25 13.47 -3.58
N THR A 4 11.45 14.37 -4.16
CA THR A 4 11.09 15.62 -3.48
C THR A 4 10.32 15.27 -2.20
N PRO A 5 10.69 15.82 -1.02
CA PRO A 5 9.95 15.57 0.20
C PRO A 5 8.52 16.10 0.05
N PHE A 6 7.54 15.30 0.47
CA PHE A 6 6.12 15.66 0.43
C PHE A 6 5.67 16.52 1.62
N SER A 7 6.59 17.08 2.42
CA SER A 7 6.21 17.78 3.64
C SER A 7 5.65 19.18 3.38
N SER A 8 4.48 19.46 3.91
CA SER A 8 3.93 20.81 4.11
C SER A 8 3.86 21.18 5.60
N GLY A 9 4.70 20.57 6.46
CA GLY A 9 4.73 20.80 7.90
C GLY A 9 4.63 19.51 8.73
N ASP A 10 4.74 19.61 10.03
CA ASP A 10 4.76 18.47 10.98
C ASP A 10 3.45 17.63 10.98
N ARG A 11 2.37 18.14 10.40
CA ARG A 11 1.05 17.49 10.34
C ARG A 11 0.73 16.85 8.99
N PHE A 12 1.63 16.92 8.01
CA PHE A 12 1.39 16.25 6.73
C PHE A 12 1.59 14.74 6.85
N VAL A 13 0.64 13.97 6.32
CA VAL A 13 0.71 12.51 6.22
C VAL A 13 0.59 12.10 4.77
N LEU A 14 1.58 11.38 4.27
CA LEU A 14 1.55 10.80 2.94
C LEU A 14 0.74 9.51 2.95
N VAL A 15 -0.34 9.50 2.18
CA VAL A 15 -1.12 8.29 1.91
C VAL A 15 -0.74 7.77 0.54
N THR A 16 -0.27 6.51 0.49
CA THR A 16 0.02 5.80 -0.76
C THR A 16 -1.17 4.89 -1.07
N GLU A 17 -1.78 5.12 -2.21
CA GLU A 17 -2.86 4.26 -2.71
C GLU A 17 -2.27 3.00 -3.35
N VAL A 18 -2.67 1.84 -2.85
CA VAL A 18 -2.20 0.54 -3.37
C VAL A 18 -3.29 -0.30 -4.03
N GLY A 19 -4.53 0.17 -4.05
CA GLY A 19 -5.68 -0.57 -4.54
C GLY A 19 -5.59 -0.95 -6.01
N THR A 20 -4.93 -0.13 -6.83
CA THR A 20 -4.74 -0.40 -8.26
C THR A 20 -3.75 -1.54 -8.52
N ARG A 21 -2.85 -1.84 -7.58
CA ARG A 21 -1.98 -3.00 -7.61
C ARG A 21 -2.47 -4.09 -6.65
N ASP A 22 -2.37 -3.86 -5.35
CA ASP A 22 -2.65 -4.85 -4.31
C ASP A 22 -4.13 -5.25 -4.28
N GLY A 23 -5.00 -4.26 -4.44
CA GLY A 23 -6.43 -4.46 -4.53
C GLY A 23 -6.81 -5.31 -5.75
N PHE A 24 -6.51 -4.83 -6.95
CA PHE A 24 -6.91 -5.52 -8.18
C PHE A 24 -6.19 -6.85 -8.39
N GLN A 25 -4.98 -7.03 -7.86
CA GLN A 25 -4.24 -8.28 -7.97
C GLN A 25 -5.01 -9.47 -7.38
N SER A 26 -5.81 -9.25 -6.34
CA SER A 26 -6.58 -10.27 -5.64
C SER A 26 -7.95 -10.56 -6.27
N GLU A 27 -8.40 -9.75 -7.23
CA GLU A 27 -9.70 -9.92 -7.87
C GLU A 27 -9.70 -11.08 -8.89
N GLN A 28 -10.82 -11.78 -8.98
CA GLN A 28 -10.98 -12.90 -9.93
C GLN A 28 -11.12 -12.40 -11.37
N GLN A 29 -11.83 -11.29 -11.56
CA GLN A 29 -12.05 -10.70 -12.87
C GLN A 29 -10.95 -9.71 -13.21
N PHE A 30 -10.46 -9.76 -14.46
CA PHE A 30 -9.52 -8.78 -14.96
C PHE A 30 -10.21 -7.43 -15.11
N VAL A 31 -9.68 -6.41 -14.43
CA VAL A 31 -10.13 -5.02 -14.61
C VAL A 31 -9.47 -4.47 -15.88
N PRO A 32 -10.25 -3.95 -16.86
CA PRO A 32 -9.69 -3.44 -18.11
C PRO A 32 -8.66 -2.33 -17.89
N THR A 33 -7.64 -2.29 -18.75
CA THR A 33 -6.50 -1.36 -18.69
C THR A 33 -6.95 0.10 -18.59
N GLU A 34 -7.91 0.49 -19.44
CA GLU A 34 -8.44 1.86 -19.48
C GLU A 34 -9.19 2.22 -18.20
N VAL A 35 -9.83 1.23 -17.57
CA VAL A 35 -10.51 1.41 -16.28
C VAL A 35 -9.49 1.63 -15.16
N LYS A 36 -8.41 0.82 -15.10
CA LYS A 36 -7.33 1.01 -14.14
C LYS A 36 -6.70 2.39 -14.28
N ALA A 37 -6.33 2.79 -15.50
CA ALA A 37 -5.72 4.09 -15.76
C ALA A 37 -6.67 5.24 -15.43
N ARG A 38 -7.95 5.14 -15.77
CA ARG A 38 -8.97 6.15 -15.44
C ARG A 38 -9.11 6.30 -13.92
N LEU A 39 -9.18 5.21 -13.18
CA LEU A 39 -9.27 5.27 -11.71
C LEU A 39 -8.03 5.90 -11.09
N ILE A 40 -6.82 5.58 -11.58
CA ILE A 40 -5.58 6.23 -11.14
C ILE A 40 -5.63 7.75 -11.44
N ASN A 41 -6.05 8.15 -12.62
CA ASN A 41 -6.14 9.56 -12.98
C ASN A 41 -7.17 10.29 -12.09
N ARG A 42 -8.30 9.67 -11.75
CA ARG A 42 -9.27 10.23 -10.80
C ARG A 42 -8.71 10.33 -9.37
N LEU A 43 -7.90 9.37 -8.92
CA LEU A 43 -7.18 9.48 -7.64
C LEU A 43 -6.21 10.67 -7.63
N ILE A 44 -5.50 10.89 -8.75
CA ILE A 44 -4.60 12.03 -8.93
C ILE A 44 -5.40 13.35 -8.89
N ASP A 45 -6.58 13.40 -9.53
CA ASP A 45 -7.50 14.54 -9.48
C ASP A 45 -8.09 14.80 -8.09
N ALA A 46 -8.21 13.75 -7.28
CA ALA A 46 -8.57 13.86 -5.86
C ALA A 46 -7.40 14.32 -4.97
N GLY A 47 -6.18 14.50 -5.51
CA GLY A 47 -5.03 14.97 -4.75
C GLY A 47 -4.09 13.86 -4.23
N VAL A 48 -4.34 12.59 -4.59
CA VAL A 48 -3.41 11.49 -4.25
C VAL A 48 -2.09 11.71 -4.98
N ARG A 49 -0.99 11.74 -4.22
CA ARG A 49 0.36 12.02 -4.76
C ARG A 49 1.28 10.81 -4.78
N SER A 50 0.87 9.69 -4.22
CA SER A 50 1.64 8.45 -4.22
C SER A 50 0.72 7.29 -4.53
N VAL A 51 1.03 6.56 -5.61
CA VAL A 51 0.22 5.42 -6.09
C VAL A 51 1.14 4.26 -6.40
N GLU A 52 0.86 3.09 -5.84
CA GLU A 52 1.42 1.85 -6.33
C GLU A 52 0.55 1.35 -7.49
N ALA A 53 0.91 1.79 -8.70
CA ALA A 53 0.04 1.74 -9.86
C ALA A 53 -0.14 0.32 -10.43
N THR A 54 0.91 -0.50 -10.36
CA THR A 54 0.94 -1.81 -11.02
C THR A 54 2.08 -2.69 -10.50
N SER A 55 2.24 -3.88 -11.11
CA SER A 55 3.34 -4.81 -10.84
C SER A 55 3.94 -5.36 -12.13
N PHE A 56 5.28 -5.42 -12.19
CA PHE A 56 6.02 -6.03 -13.29
C PHE A 56 6.36 -7.51 -13.04
N VAL A 57 5.49 -8.21 -12.32
CA VAL A 57 5.54 -9.67 -12.16
C VAL A 57 5.29 -10.39 -13.48
N SER A 58 5.51 -11.70 -13.51
CA SER A 58 5.15 -12.52 -14.67
C SER A 58 3.63 -12.50 -14.89
N PRO A 59 3.14 -12.19 -16.11
CA PRO A 59 1.71 -12.27 -16.43
C PRO A 59 1.10 -13.66 -16.24
N ARG A 60 1.92 -14.72 -16.26
CA ARG A 60 1.46 -16.09 -15.98
C ARG A 60 1.20 -16.30 -14.49
N ALA A 61 1.95 -15.62 -13.62
CA ALA A 61 1.77 -15.71 -12.17
C ALA A 61 0.62 -14.81 -11.68
N VAL A 62 0.50 -13.62 -12.26
CA VAL A 62 -0.54 -12.63 -11.89
C VAL A 62 -1.15 -12.04 -13.17
N PRO A 63 -2.15 -12.69 -13.76
CA PRO A 63 -2.81 -12.23 -14.99
C PRO A 63 -3.40 -10.82 -14.87
N GLN A 64 -3.88 -10.44 -13.68
CA GLN A 64 -4.44 -9.12 -13.39
C GLN A 64 -3.47 -7.96 -13.61
N MET A 65 -2.15 -8.24 -13.62
CA MET A 65 -1.09 -7.23 -13.83
C MET A 65 -0.40 -7.38 -15.20
N ALA A 66 -0.99 -8.13 -16.13
CA ALA A 66 -0.39 -8.38 -17.44
C ALA A 66 -0.21 -7.11 -18.28
N ASP A 67 -1.04 -6.12 -18.05
CA ASP A 67 -1.14 -4.84 -18.76
C ASP A 67 -0.30 -3.71 -18.12
N ALA A 68 0.64 -4.04 -17.23
CA ALA A 68 1.39 -3.06 -16.43
C ALA A 68 1.99 -1.90 -17.26
N SER A 69 2.59 -2.18 -18.41
CA SER A 69 3.19 -1.14 -19.26
C SER A 69 2.14 -0.21 -19.86
N GLN A 70 1.02 -0.75 -20.35
CA GLN A 70 -0.08 0.02 -20.93
C GLN A 70 -0.76 0.91 -19.87
N VAL A 71 -0.98 0.41 -18.65
CA VAL A 71 -1.48 1.22 -17.53
C VAL A 71 -0.56 2.41 -17.28
N MET A 72 0.75 2.19 -17.19
CA MET A 72 1.73 3.26 -16.97
C MET A 72 1.78 4.31 -18.08
N GLU A 73 1.50 3.92 -19.33
CA GLU A 73 1.44 4.83 -20.49
C GLU A 73 0.20 5.75 -20.45
N LEU A 74 -0.91 5.27 -19.89
CA LEU A 74 -2.20 5.99 -19.83
C LEU A 74 -2.34 6.89 -18.61
N ILE A 75 -1.42 6.82 -17.64
CA ILE A 75 -1.46 7.67 -16.45
C ILE A 75 -1.01 9.09 -16.77
N GLU A 76 -1.83 10.06 -16.37
CA GLU A 76 -1.50 11.49 -16.46
C GLU A 76 -0.45 11.86 -15.41
N ARG A 77 0.78 12.05 -15.84
CA ARG A 77 1.87 12.44 -14.95
C ARG A 77 1.77 13.91 -14.57
N ARG A 78 1.89 14.19 -13.27
CA ARG A 78 1.85 15.56 -12.73
C ARG A 78 3.06 15.81 -11.82
N PRO A 79 3.53 17.06 -11.70
CA PRO A 79 4.59 17.41 -10.75
C PRO A 79 4.22 16.97 -9.33
N GLY A 80 5.16 16.33 -8.63
CA GLY A 80 4.95 15.84 -7.27
C GLY A 80 4.19 14.53 -7.15
N LEU A 81 3.78 13.90 -8.26
CA LEU A 81 3.23 12.55 -8.26
C LEU A 81 4.37 11.51 -8.19
N ARG A 82 4.21 10.52 -7.34
CA ARG A 82 5.08 9.34 -7.23
C ARG A 82 4.34 8.11 -7.73
N LEU A 83 4.80 7.53 -8.81
CA LEU A 83 4.28 6.27 -9.34
C LEU A 83 5.23 5.13 -8.97
N THR A 84 4.76 4.24 -8.14
CA THR A 84 5.48 3.04 -7.69
C THR A 84 4.99 1.83 -8.48
N ALA A 85 5.88 0.90 -8.76
CA ALA A 85 5.51 -0.42 -9.25
C ALA A 85 6.22 -1.52 -8.47
N LEU A 86 5.51 -2.62 -8.22
CA LEU A 86 6.10 -3.81 -7.63
C LEU A 86 6.98 -4.53 -8.65
N VAL A 87 8.18 -4.92 -8.22
CA VAL A 87 9.21 -5.55 -9.05
C VAL A 87 9.74 -6.81 -8.36
N PRO A 88 9.62 -7.99 -8.97
CA PRO A 88 10.04 -9.24 -8.35
C PRO A 88 11.48 -9.65 -8.64
N ASN A 89 12.12 -9.11 -9.71
CA ASN A 89 13.44 -9.53 -10.19
C ASN A 89 14.01 -8.55 -11.23
N ALA A 90 15.23 -8.79 -11.70
CA ALA A 90 15.93 -7.96 -12.69
C ALA A 90 15.12 -7.73 -13.99
N ARG A 91 14.46 -8.76 -14.53
CA ARG A 91 13.62 -8.60 -15.73
C ARG A 91 12.43 -7.67 -15.52
N GLY A 92 11.81 -7.76 -14.34
CA GLY A 92 10.75 -6.82 -13.92
C GLY A 92 11.29 -5.40 -13.78
N ALA A 93 12.49 -5.23 -13.22
CA ALA A 93 13.14 -3.94 -13.05
C ALA A 93 13.42 -3.24 -14.38
N GLU A 94 13.94 -3.95 -15.39
CA GLU A 94 14.15 -3.36 -16.73
C GLU A 94 12.83 -2.90 -17.37
N ARG A 95 11.75 -3.69 -17.22
CA ARG A 95 10.41 -3.31 -17.71
C ARG A 95 9.86 -2.09 -16.96
N ALA A 96 10.04 -2.03 -15.64
CA ALA A 96 9.61 -0.90 -14.81
C ALA A 96 10.39 0.38 -15.16
N ALA A 97 11.70 0.26 -15.40
CA ALA A 97 12.53 1.37 -15.85
C ALA A 97 12.08 1.90 -17.22
N ALA A 98 11.80 1.00 -18.18
CA ALA A 98 11.26 1.37 -19.49
C ALA A 98 9.90 2.08 -19.38
N ALA A 99 9.05 1.69 -18.42
CA ALA A 99 7.76 2.31 -18.12
C ALA A 99 7.90 3.62 -17.30
N LYS A 100 9.13 4.04 -16.97
CA LYS A 100 9.45 5.30 -16.28
C LYS A 100 8.76 5.42 -14.92
N VAL A 101 8.78 4.36 -14.10
CA VAL A 101 8.32 4.44 -12.72
C VAL A 101 9.25 5.37 -11.91
N ASP A 102 8.71 6.01 -10.87
CA ASP A 102 9.51 6.87 -9.97
C ASP A 102 10.15 6.06 -8.85
N MET A 103 9.52 4.92 -8.50
CA MET A 103 9.97 4.03 -7.44
C MET A 103 9.71 2.57 -7.80
N MET A 104 10.68 1.70 -7.54
CA MET A 104 10.52 0.25 -7.60
C MET A 104 10.35 -0.30 -6.19
N ALA A 105 9.26 -1.01 -5.94
CA ALA A 105 9.00 -1.71 -4.69
C ALA A 105 9.30 -3.20 -4.82
N SER A 106 9.84 -3.78 -3.76
CA SER A 106 9.98 -5.23 -3.61
C SER A 106 9.51 -5.64 -2.23
N PHE A 107 9.00 -6.86 -2.08
CA PHE A 107 8.64 -7.38 -0.76
C PHE A 107 9.30 -8.71 -0.47
N VAL A 108 9.65 -8.91 0.80
CA VAL A 108 10.13 -10.17 1.37
C VAL A 108 9.37 -10.40 2.66
N SER A 109 8.89 -11.63 2.88
CA SER A 109 8.21 -11.97 4.12
C SER A 109 9.21 -12.18 5.25
N ALA A 110 8.89 -11.69 6.45
CA ALA A 110 9.68 -11.96 7.64
C ALA A 110 9.45 -13.38 8.24
N SER A 111 8.49 -14.13 7.68
CA SER A 111 8.24 -15.55 7.96
C SER A 111 8.77 -16.41 6.82
N GLU A 112 9.59 -17.39 7.11
CA GLU A 112 10.16 -18.30 6.12
C GLU A 112 9.07 -19.12 5.44
N THR A 113 8.13 -19.65 6.21
CA THR A 113 7.00 -20.43 5.68
C THR A 113 6.12 -19.61 4.77
N HIS A 114 5.82 -18.35 5.13
CA HIS A 114 5.04 -17.46 4.27
C HIS A 114 5.83 -17.04 3.03
N CYS A 115 7.13 -16.79 3.15
CA CYS A 115 8.00 -16.48 2.02
C CYS A 115 8.00 -17.63 1.02
N GLN A 116 8.16 -18.86 1.50
CA GLN A 116 8.09 -20.06 0.66
C GLN A 116 6.71 -20.23 0.01
N ALA A 117 5.63 -20.01 0.74
CA ALA A 117 4.27 -20.15 0.20
C ALA A 117 3.93 -19.10 -0.87
N ASN A 118 4.39 -17.85 -0.67
CA ASN A 118 4.01 -16.72 -1.53
C ASN A 118 4.99 -16.50 -2.71
N LEU A 119 6.29 -16.62 -2.46
CA LEU A 119 7.33 -16.37 -3.47
C LEU A 119 7.97 -17.66 -4.02
N ASN A 120 7.67 -18.81 -3.41
CA ASN A 120 8.35 -20.09 -3.66
C ASN A 120 9.90 -19.98 -3.48
N LYS A 121 10.31 -19.19 -2.49
CA LYS A 121 11.72 -18.89 -2.18
C LYS A 121 11.91 -18.76 -0.67
N SER A 122 13.14 -19.02 -0.20
CA SER A 122 13.57 -18.64 1.12
C SER A 122 13.69 -17.11 1.25
N ILE A 123 13.74 -16.60 2.49
CA ILE A 123 14.01 -15.17 2.75
C ILE A 123 15.32 -14.75 2.08
N ASP A 124 16.39 -15.54 2.22
CA ASP A 124 17.70 -15.22 1.66
C ASP A 124 17.70 -15.19 0.13
N ALA A 125 17.01 -16.14 -0.52
CA ALA A 125 16.87 -16.14 -1.96
C ALA A 125 16.07 -14.93 -2.48
N ALA A 126 15.00 -14.52 -1.77
CA ALA A 126 14.23 -13.34 -2.13
C ALA A 126 15.03 -12.03 -1.95
N LEU A 127 15.85 -11.95 -0.90
CA LEU A 127 16.77 -10.83 -0.70
C LEU A 127 17.88 -10.79 -1.77
N SER A 128 18.33 -11.95 -2.26
CA SER A 128 19.30 -12.02 -3.37
C SER A 128 18.71 -11.48 -4.67
N ASP A 129 17.42 -11.75 -4.98
CA ASP A 129 16.75 -11.14 -6.15
C ASP A 129 16.73 -9.61 -6.04
N PHE A 130 16.46 -9.08 -4.83
CA PHE A 130 16.49 -7.63 -4.61
C PHE A 130 17.88 -7.05 -4.84
N ALA A 131 18.92 -7.68 -4.30
CA ALA A 131 20.32 -7.28 -4.50
C ALA A 131 20.72 -7.30 -5.98
N GLU A 132 20.18 -8.25 -6.76
CA GLU A 132 20.43 -8.36 -8.21
C GLU A 132 19.80 -7.20 -8.99
N PHE A 133 18.57 -6.79 -8.66
CA PHE A 133 17.91 -5.74 -9.43
C PHE A 133 18.12 -4.30 -8.90
N ALA A 134 18.52 -4.11 -7.67
CA ALA A 134 18.75 -2.78 -7.11
C ALA A 134 19.72 -1.92 -7.93
N PRO A 135 20.82 -2.45 -8.50
CA PRO A 135 21.69 -1.68 -9.40
C PRO A 135 20.99 -1.17 -10.67
N ILE A 136 19.97 -1.89 -11.16
CA ILE A 136 19.17 -1.44 -12.33
C ILE A 136 18.41 -0.16 -11.97
N ALA A 137 17.72 -0.14 -10.84
CA ALA A 137 17.03 1.06 -10.36
C ALA A 137 18.01 2.24 -10.18
N GLN A 138 19.16 2.00 -9.56
CA GLN A 138 20.21 3.02 -9.36
C GLN A 138 20.72 3.58 -10.68
N LYS A 139 21.00 2.73 -11.68
CA LYS A 139 21.45 3.14 -13.02
C LYS A 139 20.44 4.07 -13.70
N HIS A 140 19.16 3.85 -13.50
CA HIS A 140 18.09 4.69 -14.06
C HIS A 140 17.65 5.86 -13.15
N GLY A 141 18.28 6.05 -11.99
CA GLY A 141 17.94 7.08 -11.02
C GLY A 141 16.56 6.89 -10.40
N ILE A 142 16.06 5.65 -10.32
CA ILE A 142 14.76 5.27 -9.78
C ILE A 142 14.93 4.93 -8.30
N ALA A 143 14.05 5.44 -7.45
CA ALA A 143 14.07 5.14 -6.02
C ALA A 143 13.70 3.68 -5.73
N LEU A 144 14.16 3.16 -4.59
CA LEU A 144 13.86 1.82 -4.12
C LEU A 144 13.04 1.86 -2.83
N ARG A 145 12.04 0.98 -2.75
CA ARG A 145 11.27 0.67 -1.54
C ARG A 145 11.40 -0.81 -1.23
N GLY A 146 11.75 -1.13 0.01
CA GLY A 146 11.71 -2.49 0.54
C GLY A 146 10.49 -2.68 1.41
N ALA A 147 9.64 -3.67 1.14
CA ALA A 147 8.51 -4.02 1.97
C ALA A 147 8.78 -5.31 2.73
N VAL A 148 8.53 -5.31 4.04
CA VAL A 148 8.61 -6.47 4.92
C VAL A 148 7.20 -6.99 5.12
N ALA A 149 6.81 -8.03 4.38
CA ALA A 149 5.53 -8.69 4.57
C ALA A 149 5.53 -9.51 5.86
N THR A 150 4.36 -9.71 6.46
CA THR A 150 4.18 -10.40 7.76
C THR A 150 5.02 -9.81 8.90
N ALA A 151 5.32 -8.51 8.84
CA ALA A 151 6.21 -7.85 9.82
C ALA A 151 5.70 -7.91 11.28
N PHE A 152 4.41 -8.16 11.47
CA PHE A 152 3.74 -8.11 12.78
C PHE A 152 3.13 -9.45 13.21
N GLY A 153 3.29 -10.49 12.39
CA GLY A 153 2.79 -11.83 12.65
C GLY A 153 2.47 -12.61 11.39
N CYS A 154 2.49 -13.92 11.48
CA CYS A 154 2.31 -14.86 10.39
C CYS A 154 1.29 -15.95 10.77
N PRO A 155 0.31 -16.29 9.92
CA PRO A 155 -0.67 -17.33 10.22
C PRO A 155 -0.06 -18.73 10.28
N PHE A 156 1.15 -18.93 9.74
CA PHE A 156 1.82 -20.24 9.74
C PHE A 156 2.80 -20.40 10.88
N GLU A 157 3.46 -19.30 11.32
CA GLU A 157 4.51 -19.33 12.35
C GLU A 157 4.11 -18.61 13.64
N GLY A 158 2.97 -17.90 13.66
CA GLY A 158 2.54 -17.11 14.79
C GLY A 158 3.33 -15.80 14.91
N GLU A 159 4.09 -15.65 16.00
CA GLU A 159 4.95 -14.48 16.20
C GLU A 159 6.17 -14.53 15.26
N VAL A 160 6.44 -13.40 14.61
CA VAL A 160 7.62 -13.20 13.77
C VAL A 160 8.72 -12.57 14.60
N THR A 161 9.94 -13.06 14.45
CA THR A 161 11.08 -12.55 15.22
C THR A 161 11.53 -11.18 14.72
N LEU A 162 11.88 -10.28 15.64
CA LEU A 162 12.47 -9.00 15.28
C LEU A 162 13.77 -9.15 14.49
N ASP A 163 14.55 -10.20 14.74
CA ASP A 163 15.79 -10.46 14.02
C ASP A 163 15.56 -10.66 12.53
N ASN A 164 14.51 -11.37 12.12
CA ASN A 164 14.15 -11.52 10.71
C ASN A 164 13.75 -10.17 10.10
N VAL A 165 12.92 -9.39 10.79
CA VAL A 165 12.53 -8.05 10.33
C VAL A 165 13.75 -7.15 10.17
N LEU A 166 14.61 -7.09 11.16
CA LEU A 166 15.83 -6.27 11.15
C LEU A 166 16.83 -6.74 10.07
N LYS A 167 16.97 -8.04 9.85
CA LYS A 167 17.81 -8.62 8.79
C LYS A 167 17.33 -8.13 7.41
N ILE A 168 16.02 -8.22 7.14
CA ILE A 168 15.44 -7.81 5.86
C ILE A 168 15.61 -6.30 5.66
N VAL A 169 15.27 -5.48 6.67
CA VAL A 169 15.45 -4.04 6.63
C VAL A 169 16.90 -3.65 6.38
N GLY A 170 17.86 -4.26 7.10
CA GLY A 170 19.29 -4.02 6.92
C GLY A 170 19.76 -4.33 5.50
N THR A 171 19.30 -5.43 4.92
CA THR A 171 19.65 -5.80 3.53
C THR A 171 19.07 -4.79 2.54
N TYR A 172 17.83 -4.36 2.70
CA TYR A 172 17.25 -3.31 1.85
C TYR A 172 18.06 -2.01 1.89
N LEU A 173 18.42 -1.55 3.09
CA LEU A 173 19.22 -0.33 3.29
C LEU A 173 20.62 -0.45 2.65
N GLN A 174 21.30 -1.60 2.81
CA GLN A 174 22.60 -1.87 2.19
C GLN A 174 22.55 -1.75 0.66
N HIS A 175 21.44 -2.08 0.05
CA HIS A 175 21.23 -1.97 -1.41
C HIS A 175 20.53 -0.67 -1.84
N GLY A 176 20.42 0.32 -0.93
CA GLY A 176 19.98 1.68 -1.24
C GLY A 176 18.47 1.94 -1.13
N ALA A 177 17.66 0.99 -0.64
CA ALA A 177 16.25 1.22 -0.37
C ALA A 177 16.08 1.90 1.00
N LYS A 178 15.93 3.21 1.01
CA LYS A 178 15.69 3.99 2.25
C LYS A 178 14.23 3.97 2.71
N HIS A 179 13.28 3.79 1.79
CA HIS A 179 11.86 3.66 2.12
C HIS A 179 11.55 2.21 2.47
N ILE A 180 11.05 1.99 3.69
CA ILE A 180 10.76 0.66 4.24
C ILE A 180 9.28 0.62 4.60
N THR A 181 8.52 -0.26 3.94
CA THR A 181 7.13 -0.55 4.32
C THR A 181 7.08 -1.75 5.25
N LEU A 182 6.39 -1.62 6.38
CA LEU A 182 6.09 -2.72 7.29
C LEU A 182 4.66 -3.19 7.04
N GLY A 183 4.52 -4.42 6.50
CA GLY A 183 3.25 -4.96 6.06
C GLY A 183 2.60 -5.90 7.09
N ASP A 184 1.36 -5.58 7.45
CA ASP A 184 0.46 -6.43 8.22
C ASP A 184 -0.36 -7.31 7.27
N THR A 185 0.33 -8.14 6.51
CA THR A 185 -0.20 -8.93 5.39
C THR A 185 -1.46 -9.74 5.74
N THR A 186 -1.61 -10.14 6.98
CA THR A 186 -2.69 -11.02 7.45
C THR A 186 -3.54 -10.40 8.56
N GLY A 187 -3.37 -9.11 8.83
CA GLY A 187 -4.11 -8.36 9.84
C GLY A 187 -3.88 -8.87 11.26
N MET A 188 -2.64 -9.21 11.59
CA MET A 188 -2.23 -9.68 12.93
C MET A 188 -1.56 -8.58 13.76
N ALA A 189 -1.35 -7.40 13.19
CA ALA A 189 -0.77 -6.27 13.92
C ALA A 189 -1.68 -5.83 15.07
N THR A 190 -1.04 -5.52 16.20
CA THR A 190 -1.67 -4.85 17.34
C THR A 190 -0.81 -3.65 17.73
N PRO A 191 -1.35 -2.60 18.37
CA PRO A 191 -0.57 -1.42 18.75
C PRO A 191 0.74 -1.75 19.49
N PRO A 192 0.77 -2.65 20.49
CA PRO A 192 2.03 -2.99 21.15
C PRO A 192 3.07 -3.65 20.24
N VAL A 193 2.64 -4.52 19.31
CA VAL A 193 3.53 -5.17 18.34
C VAL A 193 4.08 -4.15 17.35
N VAL A 194 3.24 -3.24 16.84
CA VAL A 194 3.67 -2.13 15.97
C VAL A 194 4.70 -1.26 16.67
N THR A 195 4.45 -0.87 17.93
CA THR A 195 5.38 -0.07 18.72
C THR A 195 6.74 -0.75 18.82
N ARG A 196 6.78 -1.98 19.30
CA ARG A 196 8.00 -2.77 19.46
C ARG A 196 8.81 -2.85 18.15
N THR A 197 8.13 -3.12 17.04
CA THR A 197 8.78 -3.30 15.73
C THR A 197 9.34 -1.96 15.19
N VAL A 198 8.56 -0.89 15.25
CA VAL A 198 8.99 0.44 14.77
C VAL A 198 10.15 0.97 15.61
N GLU A 199 10.09 0.85 16.94
CA GLU A 199 11.17 1.28 17.84
C GLU A 199 12.46 0.49 17.61
N ALA A 200 12.37 -0.83 17.42
CA ALA A 200 13.53 -1.67 17.14
C ALA A 200 14.22 -1.28 15.82
N ILE A 201 13.44 -0.99 14.76
CA ILE A 201 13.99 -0.54 13.49
C ILE A 201 14.65 0.83 13.64
N ARG A 202 14.01 1.78 14.31
CA ARG A 202 14.58 3.14 14.51
C ARG A 202 15.84 3.13 15.36
N ALA A 203 15.89 2.27 16.38
CA ALA A 203 17.07 2.13 17.19
C ALA A 203 18.26 1.57 16.40
N ARG A 204 18.02 0.69 15.44
CA ARG A 204 19.07 0.03 14.65
C ARG A 204 19.39 0.75 13.34
N TYR A 205 18.39 1.37 12.71
CA TYR A 205 18.46 1.98 11.39
C TYR A 205 17.72 3.33 11.37
N PRO A 206 18.28 4.37 12.02
CA PRO A 206 17.61 5.67 12.16
C PRO A 206 17.40 6.39 10.82
N GLU A 207 18.10 5.98 9.76
CA GLU A 207 17.98 6.52 8.40
C GLU A 207 16.78 5.95 7.62
N ALA A 208 16.12 4.88 8.13
CA ALA A 208 14.98 4.26 7.47
C ALA A 208 13.76 5.17 7.51
N VAL A 209 13.18 5.45 6.36
CA VAL A 209 11.87 6.10 6.22
C VAL A 209 10.79 5.03 6.28
N ILE A 210 10.10 4.95 7.42
CA ILE A 210 9.12 3.90 7.69
C ILE A 210 7.76 4.30 7.16
N ALA A 211 7.16 3.43 6.33
CA ALA A 211 5.75 3.42 5.98
C ALA A 211 5.06 2.21 6.64
N LEU A 212 3.78 2.35 6.96
CA LEU A 212 2.96 1.27 7.54
C LEU A 212 1.83 0.89 6.60
N HIS A 213 1.67 -0.41 6.39
CA HIS A 213 0.64 -1.01 5.58
C HIS A 213 -0.16 -1.98 6.44
N PHE A 214 -1.43 -1.66 6.69
CA PHE A 214 -2.28 -2.46 7.56
C PHE A 214 -3.43 -3.10 6.81
N HIS A 215 -3.72 -4.37 7.17
CA HIS A 215 -4.97 -5.04 6.83
C HIS A 215 -5.99 -4.91 7.96
N ASN A 216 -7.26 -4.83 7.58
CA ASN A 216 -8.36 -4.64 8.53
C ASN A 216 -9.06 -5.94 8.95
N THR A 217 -8.41 -7.08 8.75
CA THR A 217 -8.96 -8.43 8.98
C THR A 217 -9.60 -8.60 10.36
N ARG A 218 -9.06 -7.94 11.39
CA ARG A 218 -9.60 -7.96 12.77
C ARG A 218 -10.22 -6.64 13.21
N GLY A 219 -10.49 -5.72 12.28
CA GLY A 219 -11.18 -4.45 12.56
C GLY A 219 -10.34 -3.42 13.33
N ILE A 220 -9.04 -3.62 13.50
CA ILE A 220 -8.17 -2.71 14.27
C ILE A 220 -7.10 -2.00 13.43
N GLY A 221 -7.23 -2.04 12.11
CA GLY A 221 -6.25 -1.41 11.21
C GLY A 221 -6.08 0.09 11.48
N LEU A 222 -7.18 0.83 11.64
CA LEU A 222 -7.12 2.26 11.96
C LEU A 222 -6.60 2.56 13.38
N ALA A 223 -6.78 1.66 14.34
CA ALA A 223 -6.15 1.78 15.66
C ALA A 223 -4.63 1.67 15.56
N ASN A 224 -4.14 0.77 14.70
CA ASN A 224 -2.71 0.65 14.41
C ASN A 224 -2.16 1.90 13.68
N VAL A 225 -2.97 2.54 12.80
CA VAL A 225 -2.61 3.84 12.20
C VAL A 225 -2.41 4.90 13.28
N MET A 226 -3.35 5.04 14.22
CA MET A 226 -3.25 6.01 15.32
C MET A 226 -2.00 5.77 16.17
N ASN A 227 -1.69 4.49 16.44
CA ASN A 227 -0.45 4.14 17.13
C ASN A 227 0.79 4.52 16.30
N GLY A 228 0.81 4.24 15.00
CA GLY A 228 1.90 4.65 14.10
C GLY A 228 2.12 6.17 14.09
N LEU A 229 1.02 6.95 14.05
CA LEU A 229 1.07 8.42 14.14
C LEU A 229 1.69 8.90 15.46
N SER A 230 1.33 8.28 16.60
CA SER A 230 1.89 8.59 17.92
C SER A 230 3.39 8.30 18.00
N LEU A 231 3.85 7.29 17.26
CA LEU A 231 5.27 6.99 17.09
C LEU A 231 5.97 7.92 16.08
N GLY A 232 5.27 8.87 15.47
CA GLY A 232 5.85 9.81 14.49
C GLY A 232 6.00 9.22 13.08
N VAL A 233 5.34 8.11 12.74
CA VAL A 233 5.24 7.66 11.34
C VAL A 233 4.31 8.59 10.57
N ARG A 234 4.67 8.91 9.33
CA ARG A 234 3.95 9.86 8.47
C ARG A 234 3.70 9.33 7.06
N GLU A 235 4.02 8.06 6.78
CA GLU A 235 3.68 7.39 5.52
C GLU A 235 2.82 6.16 5.83
N PHE A 236 1.63 6.06 5.16
CA PHE A 236 0.72 4.93 5.29
C PHE A 236 0.28 4.47 3.90
N GLU A 237 0.10 3.17 3.76
CA GLU A 237 -0.45 2.55 2.57
C GLU A 237 -1.88 2.08 2.85
N SER A 238 -2.78 2.28 1.88
CA SER A 238 -4.18 1.91 1.98
C SER A 238 -4.77 1.66 0.60
N SER A 239 -5.95 1.08 0.53
CA SER A 239 -6.61 0.75 -0.72
C SER A 239 -8.00 1.37 -0.77
N PHE A 240 -8.35 1.99 -1.89
CA PHE A 240 -9.69 2.51 -2.12
C PHE A 240 -10.76 1.45 -1.83
N ALA A 241 -11.83 1.85 -1.16
CA ALA A 241 -12.91 0.99 -0.72
C ALA A 241 -12.48 -0.26 0.10
N GLY A 242 -11.21 -0.31 0.58
CA GLY A 242 -10.66 -1.44 1.31
C GLY A 242 -10.42 -2.69 0.45
N LEU A 243 -10.23 -2.48 -0.86
CA LEU A 243 -10.01 -3.58 -1.80
C LEU A 243 -8.69 -4.29 -1.50
N GLY A 244 -8.64 -5.57 -1.79
CA GLY A 244 -7.49 -6.45 -1.55
C GLY A 244 -7.85 -7.59 -0.62
N GLY A 245 -6.94 -8.51 -0.47
CA GLY A 245 -7.09 -9.69 0.37
C GLY A 245 -5.77 -10.43 0.46
N CYS A 246 -5.73 -11.40 1.36
CA CYS A 246 -4.61 -12.32 1.42
C CYS A 246 -5.15 -13.74 1.24
N PRO A 247 -4.76 -14.45 0.17
CA PRO A 247 -5.23 -15.82 -0.06
C PRO A 247 -4.78 -16.78 1.03
N PHE A 248 -3.76 -16.40 1.83
CA PHE A 248 -3.20 -17.18 2.93
C PHE A 248 -3.85 -16.86 4.28
N ALA A 249 -4.80 -15.92 4.36
CA ALA A 249 -5.51 -15.59 5.60
C ALA A 249 -7.02 -15.80 5.40
N PRO A 250 -7.58 -16.93 5.85
CA PRO A 250 -9.01 -17.16 5.82
C PRO A 250 -9.78 -16.03 6.51
N GLY A 251 -10.78 -15.44 5.83
CA GLY A 251 -11.56 -14.32 6.34
C GLY A 251 -10.84 -12.96 6.30
N ALA A 252 -9.71 -12.83 5.60
CA ALA A 252 -9.04 -11.55 5.40
C ALA A 252 -9.96 -10.58 4.65
N THR A 253 -10.25 -9.44 5.28
CA THR A 253 -11.12 -8.39 4.72
C THR A 253 -10.38 -7.41 3.82
N GLY A 254 -9.06 -7.59 3.63
CA GLY A 254 -8.23 -6.71 2.82
C GLY A 254 -7.60 -5.53 3.57
N ASN A 255 -7.15 -4.57 2.78
CA ASN A 255 -6.48 -3.36 3.27
C ASN A 255 -7.42 -2.48 4.11
N ILE A 256 -6.85 -1.60 4.94
CA ILE A 256 -7.61 -0.43 5.43
C ILE A 256 -8.04 0.41 4.23
N CYS A 257 -9.25 1.00 4.32
CA CYS A 257 -9.80 1.81 3.23
C CYS A 257 -9.12 3.17 3.16
N THR A 258 -8.78 3.64 1.97
CA THR A 258 -8.11 4.94 1.80
C THR A 258 -9.00 6.08 2.24
N GLU A 259 -10.28 6.08 1.87
CA GLU A 259 -11.24 7.10 2.27
C GLU A 259 -11.52 7.11 3.79
N ASP A 260 -11.53 5.94 4.43
CA ASP A 260 -11.68 5.84 5.89
C ASP A 260 -10.43 6.35 6.61
N LEU A 261 -9.24 6.03 6.07
CA LEU A 261 -7.96 6.54 6.57
C LEU A 261 -7.87 8.06 6.42
N VAL A 262 -8.18 8.62 5.25
CA VAL A 262 -8.12 10.06 4.99
C VAL A 262 -9.11 10.81 5.87
N TYR A 263 -10.34 10.25 6.04
CA TYR A 263 -11.32 10.79 6.97
C TYR A 263 -10.78 10.84 8.41
N LEU A 264 -10.23 9.74 8.93
CA LEU A 264 -9.62 9.69 10.25
C LEU A 264 -8.52 10.74 10.41
N LEU A 265 -7.62 10.84 9.43
CA LEU A 265 -6.50 11.79 9.44
C LEU A 265 -6.99 13.23 9.51
N HIS A 266 -7.96 13.60 8.67
CA HIS A 266 -8.54 14.95 8.65
C HIS A 266 -9.25 15.30 9.96
N GLU A 267 -10.06 14.37 10.52
CA GLU A 267 -10.73 14.59 11.82
C GLU A 267 -9.74 14.70 12.99
N CYS A 268 -8.54 14.11 12.85
CA CYS A 268 -7.42 14.25 13.80
C CYS A 268 -6.53 15.48 13.54
N GLY A 269 -6.87 16.31 12.54
CA GLY A 269 -6.16 17.56 12.21
C GLY A 269 -4.86 17.34 11.44
N TYR A 270 -4.69 16.20 10.77
CA TYR A 270 -3.61 15.97 9.80
C TYR A 270 -4.02 16.43 8.41
N ASP A 271 -3.05 16.86 7.61
CA ASP A 271 -3.21 17.20 6.21
C ASP A 271 -2.70 16.05 5.34
N THR A 272 -3.44 15.68 4.31
CA THR A 272 -3.04 14.68 3.33
C THR A 272 -2.93 15.26 1.92
N GLY A 273 -3.45 16.47 1.72
CA GLY A 273 -3.63 17.09 0.40
C GLY A 273 -4.69 16.41 -0.47
N ILE A 274 -5.50 15.50 0.10
CA ILE A 274 -6.50 14.72 -0.62
C ILE A 274 -7.90 15.31 -0.40
N ASP A 275 -8.64 15.51 -1.50
CA ASP A 275 -10.05 15.85 -1.50
C ASP A 275 -10.86 14.57 -1.20
N LEU A 276 -11.39 14.49 0.01
CA LEU A 276 -12.08 13.31 0.52
C LEU A 276 -13.40 13.01 -0.22
N ASP A 277 -14.10 14.04 -0.70
CA ASP A 277 -15.36 13.84 -1.43
C ASP A 277 -15.09 13.22 -2.80
N LYS A 278 -14.09 13.71 -3.53
CA LYS A 278 -13.66 13.11 -4.80
C LYS A 278 -13.12 11.69 -4.60
N LEU A 279 -12.36 11.45 -3.52
CA LEU A 279 -11.87 10.12 -3.20
C LEU A 279 -13.01 9.14 -2.93
N ALA A 280 -14.05 9.56 -2.19
CA ALA A 280 -15.24 8.74 -1.93
C ALA A 280 -16.02 8.42 -3.21
N GLU A 281 -16.05 9.33 -4.19
CA GLU A 281 -16.62 9.05 -5.52
C GLU A 281 -15.83 7.97 -6.25
N VAL A 282 -14.47 8.02 -6.19
CA VAL A 282 -13.62 6.98 -6.77
C VAL A 282 -13.88 5.64 -6.10
N ALA A 283 -14.00 5.59 -4.77
CA ALA A 283 -14.29 4.35 -4.05
C ALA A 283 -15.64 3.73 -4.44
N ARG A 284 -16.69 4.56 -4.64
CA ARG A 284 -17.99 4.10 -5.14
C ARG A 284 -17.91 3.57 -6.58
N GLU A 285 -17.12 4.21 -7.44
CA GLU A 285 -16.88 3.73 -8.80
C GLU A 285 -16.16 2.39 -8.79
N VAL A 286 -15.16 2.23 -7.96
CA VAL A 286 -14.44 0.95 -7.77
C VAL A 286 -15.42 -0.15 -7.34
N GLN A 287 -16.29 0.12 -6.37
CA GLN A 287 -17.32 -0.84 -5.96
C GLN A 287 -18.23 -1.25 -7.13
N ALA A 288 -18.63 -0.29 -7.98
CA ALA A 288 -19.44 -0.57 -9.17
C ALA A 288 -18.66 -1.41 -10.20
N VAL A 289 -17.37 -1.13 -10.44
CA VAL A 289 -16.50 -1.89 -11.35
C VAL A 289 -16.32 -3.33 -10.87
N ILE A 290 -16.13 -3.52 -9.56
CA ILE A 290 -15.93 -4.86 -8.95
C ILE A 290 -17.26 -5.64 -8.87
N GLY A 291 -18.39 -4.94 -8.81
CA GLY A 291 -19.74 -5.57 -8.84
C GLY A 291 -20.16 -6.26 -7.54
N ARG A 292 -19.51 -5.95 -6.41
CA ARG A 292 -19.88 -6.43 -5.07
C ARG A 292 -19.72 -5.34 -4.02
N GLU A 293 -20.38 -5.48 -2.89
CA GLU A 293 -20.18 -4.56 -1.76
C GLU A 293 -18.74 -4.64 -1.24
N LEU A 294 -18.13 -3.47 -1.03
CA LEU A 294 -16.79 -3.33 -0.50
C LEU A 294 -16.83 -2.75 0.93
N PRO A 295 -15.77 -2.99 1.74
CA PRO A 295 -15.81 -2.70 3.18
C PRO A 295 -15.74 -1.21 3.54
N GLY A 296 -15.41 -0.29 2.62
CA GLY A 296 -15.31 1.14 2.89
C GLY A 296 -16.52 1.72 3.62
N GLN A 297 -16.29 2.46 4.70
CA GLN A 297 -17.36 3.01 5.53
C GLN A 297 -17.70 4.45 5.14
N TYR A 298 -16.68 5.31 4.93
CA TYR A 298 -16.89 6.70 4.58
C TYR A 298 -17.66 6.86 3.25
N MET A 299 -17.34 6.05 2.25
CA MET A 299 -18.04 6.11 0.96
C MET A 299 -19.55 5.82 1.08
N LYS A 300 -19.99 5.13 2.14
CA LYS A 300 -21.39 4.78 2.44
C LYS A 300 -22.05 5.84 3.32
N ALA A 301 -21.38 6.22 4.42
CA ALA A 301 -21.95 7.08 5.45
C ALA A 301 -21.79 8.59 5.15
N GLY A 302 -20.76 8.98 4.40
CA GLY A 302 -20.41 10.39 4.18
C GLY A 302 -19.85 11.08 5.43
N PRO A 303 -19.69 12.42 5.40
CA PRO A 303 -19.12 13.18 6.50
C PRO A 303 -20.04 13.19 7.73
N ARG A 304 -19.44 13.14 8.94
CA ARG A 304 -20.18 13.05 10.23
C ARG A 304 -21.16 14.20 10.48
N LEU A 305 -20.94 15.37 9.89
CA LEU A 305 -21.82 16.54 10.06
C LEU A 305 -22.76 16.74 8.86
N GLN A 306 -22.94 15.73 8.02
CA GLN A 306 -23.95 15.76 6.97
C GLN A 306 -25.34 15.68 7.58
N LEU A 307 -26.10 16.78 7.44
CA LEU A 307 -27.45 16.85 7.99
C LEU A 307 -28.44 16.11 7.08
N SER A 308 -29.25 15.25 7.67
CA SER A 308 -30.38 14.61 6.99
C SER A 308 -31.69 15.20 7.48
N SER A 309 -32.66 15.43 6.59
CA SER A 309 -34.00 15.84 7.00
C SER A 309 -34.77 14.66 7.61
N LEU A 310 -35.61 14.92 8.60
CA LEU A 310 -36.49 13.89 9.20
C LEU A 310 -37.40 13.22 8.14
N ASP A 311 -37.79 13.97 7.10
CA ASP A 311 -38.63 13.45 6.02
C ASP A 311 -37.87 12.51 5.06
N SER A 312 -36.55 12.69 4.88
CA SER A 312 -35.71 11.75 4.11
C SER A 312 -35.56 10.42 4.84
N ILE A 313 -35.42 10.47 6.18
CA ILE A 313 -35.30 9.27 7.02
C ILE A 313 -36.62 8.50 7.02
N ARG A 314 -37.78 9.19 7.17
CA ARG A 314 -39.10 8.55 7.15
C ARG A 314 -39.40 7.83 5.84
N ARG A 315 -38.94 8.37 4.70
CA ARG A 315 -39.09 7.73 3.36
C ARG A 315 -38.18 6.52 3.17
N ALA A 316 -37.06 6.43 3.87
CA ALA A 316 -36.14 5.31 3.76
C ALA A 316 -36.52 4.11 4.64
N VAL A 317 -37.39 4.31 5.65
CA VAL A 317 -37.79 3.30 6.64
C VAL A 317 -39.25 2.80 6.38
N GLY A 318 -40.03 3.49 5.56
CA GLY A 318 -41.40 3.11 5.16
C GLY A 318 -41.44 2.56 3.76
#